data_cef71a71ea8e4871cd8b65955e8e7823
#
_entry.id   cef71a71ea8e4871cd8b65955e8e7823
#
_cell.length_a   1.000
_cell.length_b   1.000
_cell.length_c   1.000
_cell.angle_alpha   90.00
_cell.angle_beta   90.00
_cell.angle_gamma   90.00
#
_symmetry.space_group_name_H-M   'P 1'
#
loop_
_entity.id
_entity.type
_entity.pdbx_description
1 polymer ?
#
loop_
_entity_poly.entity_id
_entity_poly.type
_entity_poly.pdbx_seq_one_letter_code
_entity_poly.pdbx_strand_id
1 'polypeptide(L)'
;MKAVPARRRFVTTLAAAPALWLGSTGWVRAAGLKADEQVMLFPSTARPLAEGGWRARVEAWVYELESRPGASQLFARYLGLDLSDLSAQDRGRYEARTQLFRVDSESRRELQIRFGSDLPVSLPASDSSGRVSAEVVASAGTARPRGPHWLDYTVLMRNDDPRAFSGSALLLPDRGLSVVSDIDDTLKHTQVRDQREMLLNTFARTFRAVPGMADWMRQCARADPSASFHYVSSGPIQLYPPIAQFLQEQAFPRGSVHLRTIDLVQEIFGDVAGARAHKLAAIGQLLGDFPRRRFVLVGDSGEQDPEIYGELAREHRGRIVAVIVRNVTGEGADAPRYVQAMRDLPRKVWTVFDEPAQLPRRGF
;
A
#
# COMPACT_ATOMS: atom_id res chain seq x y z
N MET A 1 7.51 56.04 -8.22
CA MET A 1 7.55 54.53 -8.32
C MET A 1 7.00 53.98 -7.04
N LYS A 2 5.74 53.49 -7.05
CA LYS A 2 5.07 52.89 -5.86
C LYS A 2 5.24 51.38 -5.93
N ALA A 3 5.80 50.81 -4.88
CA ALA A 3 5.98 49.36 -4.73
C ALA A 3 4.63 48.65 -4.51
N VAL A 4 4.38 47.59 -5.27
CA VAL A 4 3.21 46.71 -5.13
C VAL A 4 3.56 45.59 -4.15
N PRO A 5 2.77 45.32 -3.12
CA PRO A 5 3.06 44.23 -2.20
C PRO A 5 2.65 42.89 -2.80
N ALA A 6 3.56 41.90 -2.72
CA ALA A 6 3.34 40.51 -3.13
C ALA A 6 2.28 39.85 -2.23
N ARG A 7 1.18 39.42 -2.82
CA ARG A 7 0.18 38.58 -2.16
C ARG A 7 0.73 37.16 -1.97
N ARG A 8 1.02 36.80 -0.74
CA ARG A 8 1.22 35.39 -0.34
C ARG A 8 -0.12 34.64 -0.49
N ARG A 9 -0.19 33.74 -1.44
CA ARG A 9 -1.27 32.74 -1.50
C ARG A 9 -0.95 31.65 -0.46
N PHE A 10 -1.71 31.64 0.63
CA PHE A 10 -1.80 30.47 1.50
C PHE A 10 -2.56 29.39 0.74
N VAL A 11 -1.87 28.33 0.36
CA VAL A 11 -2.51 27.08 -0.07
C VAL A 11 -2.87 26.34 1.21
N THR A 12 -4.11 26.48 1.64
CA THR A 12 -4.69 25.64 2.70
C THR A 12 -5.01 24.30 2.07
N THR A 13 -4.13 23.34 2.22
CA THR A 13 -4.45 21.92 2.01
C THR A 13 -5.46 21.52 3.09
N LEU A 14 -6.73 21.47 2.74
CA LEU A 14 -7.74 20.80 3.53
C LEU A 14 -7.44 19.30 3.46
N ALA A 15 -6.80 18.78 4.50
CA ALA A 15 -6.81 17.35 4.76
C ALA A 15 -8.27 16.96 5.00
N ALA A 16 -8.85 16.19 4.09
CA ALA A 16 -10.17 15.62 4.27
C ALA A 16 -10.11 14.66 5.47
N ALA A 17 -10.66 15.07 6.60
CA ALA A 17 -10.84 14.18 7.74
C ALA A 17 -11.79 13.05 7.31
N PRO A 18 -11.46 11.78 7.58
CA PRO A 18 -12.37 10.68 7.29
C PRO A 18 -13.66 10.89 8.10
N ALA A 19 -14.80 10.88 7.42
CA ALA A 19 -16.10 11.02 8.06
C ALA A 19 -16.33 9.82 9.00
N LEU A 20 -16.59 10.10 10.27
CA LEU A 20 -17.07 9.13 11.24
C LEU A 20 -18.51 8.75 10.86
N TRP A 21 -18.68 7.57 10.29
CA TRP A 21 -20.00 7.03 9.99
C TRP A 21 -20.52 6.26 11.22
N LEU A 22 -21.42 6.88 11.98
CA LEU A 22 -22.27 6.18 12.97
C LEU A 22 -23.37 5.48 12.20
N GLY A 23 -23.31 4.14 12.15
CA GLY A 23 -24.28 3.34 11.41
C GLY A 23 -25.71 3.61 11.82
N SER A 24 -26.53 4.03 10.87
CA SER A 24 -27.99 4.04 11.03
C SER A 24 -28.50 2.61 10.99
N THR A 25 -29.36 2.21 11.93
CA THR A 25 -30.09 0.94 11.93
C THR A 25 -31.12 0.96 10.79
N GLY A 26 -30.65 0.86 9.56
CA GLY A 26 -31.47 0.71 8.37
C GLY A 26 -31.47 -0.74 7.91
N TRP A 27 -32.55 -1.16 7.29
CA TRP A 27 -32.75 -2.50 6.70
C TRP A 27 -31.51 -2.95 5.94
N VAL A 28 -31.06 -4.18 6.20
CA VAL A 28 -29.92 -4.82 5.51
C VAL A 28 -30.24 -4.85 4.01
N ARG A 29 -29.69 -3.92 3.27
CA ARG A 29 -29.75 -3.90 1.83
C ARG A 29 -28.44 -4.49 1.33
N ALA A 30 -28.48 -5.73 0.85
CA ALA A 30 -27.32 -6.36 0.24
C ALA A 30 -26.70 -5.47 -0.86
N ALA A 31 -25.40 -5.60 -1.10
CA ALA A 31 -24.67 -4.80 -2.09
C ALA A 31 -25.40 -4.77 -3.44
N GLY A 32 -25.66 -3.57 -3.92
CA GLY A 32 -26.31 -3.35 -5.22
C GLY A 32 -25.35 -3.50 -6.39
N LEU A 33 -24.50 -4.54 -6.37
CA LEU A 33 -23.55 -4.83 -7.46
C LEU A 33 -24.28 -5.44 -8.65
N LYS A 34 -23.90 -5.04 -9.87
CA LYS A 34 -24.29 -5.74 -11.11
C LYS A 34 -23.53 -7.08 -11.22
N ALA A 35 -23.99 -7.95 -12.12
CA ALA A 35 -23.40 -9.30 -12.30
C ALA A 35 -21.94 -9.28 -12.77
N ASP A 36 -21.54 -8.27 -13.50
CA ASP A 36 -20.21 -8.06 -14.10
C ASP A 36 -19.26 -7.23 -13.19
N GLU A 37 -19.79 -6.59 -12.15
CA GLU A 37 -19.00 -5.81 -11.20
C GLU A 37 -18.25 -6.70 -10.22
N GLN A 38 -17.04 -6.31 -9.88
CA GLN A 38 -16.15 -6.98 -8.94
C GLN A 38 -15.77 -6.05 -7.80
N VAL A 39 -15.40 -6.63 -6.64
CA VAL A 39 -14.87 -5.87 -5.50
C VAL A 39 -13.50 -6.42 -5.12
N MET A 40 -12.49 -5.58 -5.17
CA MET A 40 -11.17 -5.87 -4.62
C MET A 40 -11.03 -5.20 -3.26
N LEU A 41 -10.72 -5.99 -2.24
CA LEU A 41 -10.51 -5.53 -0.87
C LEU A 41 -9.01 -5.59 -0.53
N PHE A 42 -8.50 -4.48 0.01
CA PHE A 42 -7.07 -4.38 0.34
C PHE A 42 -6.83 -4.67 1.82
N PRO A 43 -5.80 -5.45 2.18
CA PRO A 43 -5.42 -5.64 3.57
C PRO A 43 -5.08 -4.30 4.22
N SER A 44 -5.77 -3.97 5.29
CA SER A 44 -5.67 -2.70 5.98
C SER A 44 -5.28 -2.88 7.45
N THR A 45 -5.46 -1.87 8.28
CA THR A 45 -5.16 -1.89 9.71
C THR A 45 -6.38 -1.61 10.56
N ALA A 46 -6.35 -2.09 11.81
CA ALA A 46 -7.32 -1.73 12.83
C ALA A 46 -6.60 -1.34 14.12
N ARG A 47 -7.08 -0.28 14.77
CA ARG A 47 -6.57 0.22 16.05
C ARG A 47 -7.57 -0.06 17.19
N PRO A 48 -7.09 -0.32 18.42
CA PRO A 48 -7.96 -0.59 19.54
C PRO A 48 -8.72 0.68 19.96
N LEU A 49 -9.96 0.50 20.41
CA LEU A 49 -10.76 1.53 21.03
C LEU A 49 -10.62 1.50 22.56
N ALA A 50 -10.77 2.65 23.20
CA ALA A 50 -10.64 2.77 24.66
C ALA A 50 -11.75 1.99 25.41
N GLU A 51 -12.96 2.03 24.84
CA GLU A 51 -14.16 1.34 25.32
C GLU A 51 -14.22 -0.16 24.98
N GLY A 52 -13.21 -0.67 24.30
CA GLY A 52 -13.16 -2.04 23.77
C GLY A 52 -13.54 -2.12 22.30
N GLY A 53 -13.19 -3.24 21.65
CA GLY A 53 -13.35 -3.41 20.20
C GLY A 53 -12.24 -2.69 19.41
N TRP A 54 -12.45 -2.60 18.10
CA TRP A 54 -11.44 -2.16 17.13
C TRP A 54 -12.04 -1.20 16.12
N ARG A 55 -11.28 -0.18 15.77
CA ARG A 55 -11.60 0.68 14.63
C ARG A 55 -10.78 0.20 13.45
N ALA A 56 -11.44 -0.51 12.57
CA ALA A 56 -10.86 -1.08 11.36
C ALA A 56 -11.00 -0.10 10.19
N ARG A 57 -9.96 0.05 9.41
CA ARG A 57 -10.02 0.69 8.11
C ARG A 57 -10.46 -0.35 7.09
N VAL A 58 -11.35 0.03 6.21
CA VAL A 58 -11.81 -0.78 5.07
C VAL A 58 -11.46 -0.04 3.80
N GLU A 59 -10.71 -0.69 2.95
CA GLU A 59 -10.29 -0.15 1.66
C GLU A 59 -10.74 -1.12 0.56
N ALA A 60 -11.50 -0.61 -0.41
CA ALA A 60 -12.00 -1.40 -1.52
C ALA A 60 -11.91 -0.65 -2.85
N TRP A 61 -11.95 -1.40 -3.94
CA TRP A 61 -12.12 -0.90 -5.29
C TRP A 61 -13.22 -1.70 -5.98
N VAL A 62 -14.21 -1.00 -6.51
CA VAL A 62 -15.32 -1.58 -7.29
C VAL A 62 -15.08 -1.28 -8.76
N TYR A 63 -15.10 -2.32 -9.58
CA TYR A 63 -14.81 -2.22 -11.00
C TYR A 63 -15.62 -3.23 -11.80
N GLU A 64 -15.79 -2.97 -13.11
CA GLU A 64 -16.45 -3.85 -14.06
C GLU A 64 -15.42 -4.46 -15.00
N LEU A 65 -15.46 -5.80 -15.15
CA LEU A 65 -14.59 -6.52 -16.07
C LEU A 65 -15.12 -6.34 -17.50
N GLU A 66 -14.39 -5.57 -18.29
CA GLU A 66 -14.69 -5.43 -19.70
C GLU A 66 -13.77 -6.27 -20.59
N SER A 67 -14.34 -6.87 -21.61
CA SER A 67 -13.61 -7.53 -22.68
C SER A 67 -13.64 -6.67 -23.94
N ARG A 68 -12.55 -5.94 -24.20
CA ARG A 68 -12.39 -5.12 -25.41
C ARG A 68 -11.36 -5.78 -26.33
N PRO A 69 -11.76 -6.37 -27.48
CA PRO A 69 -10.80 -6.94 -28.41
C PRO A 69 -9.74 -5.92 -28.83
N GLY A 70 -8.46 -6.34 -28.83
CA GLY A 70 -7.34 -5.46 -29.19
C GLY A 70 -6.87 -4.49 -28.11
N ALA A 71 -7.55 -4.38 -26.96
CA ALA A 71 -7.17 -3.46 -25.90
C ALA A 71 -5.79 -3.78 -25.31
N SER A 72 -5.43 -5.06 -25.24
CA SER A 72 -4.11 -5.50 -24.78
C SER A 72 -2.98 -5.00 -25.68
N GLN A 73 -3.14 -5.12 -27.01
CA GLN A 73 -2.17 -4.63 -27.99
C GLN A 73 -2.06 -3.11 -27.95
N LEU A 74 -3.20 -2.42 -27.78
CA LEU A 74 -3.20 -0.96 -27.64
C LEU A 74 -2.48 -0.52 -26.38
N PHE A 75 -2.72 -1.21 -25.27
CA PHE A 75 -2.04 -0.94 -24.00
C PHE A 75 -0.52 -1.22 -24.08
N ALA A 76 -0.11 -2.30 -24.77
CA ALA A 76 1.31 -2.59 -25.01
C ALA A 76 1.99 -1.48 -25.81
N ARG A 77 1.35 -1.03 -26.90
CA ARG A 77 1.86 0.10 -27.71
C ARG A 77 1.97 1.37 -26.89
N TYR A 78 0.99 1.64 -26.05
CA TYR A 78 1.01 2.77 -25.13
C TYR A 78 2.20 2.70 -24.17
N LEU A 79 2.52 1.51 -23.64
CA LEU A 79 3.67 1.25 -22.79
C LEU A 79 5.00 1.21 -23.57
N GLY A 80 4.99 1.24 -24.88
CA GLY A 80 6.19 1.07 -25.71
C GLY A 80 6.73 -0.37 -25.69
N LEU A 81 5.90 -1.36 -25.40
CA LEU A 81 6.26 -2.78 -25.40
C LEU A 81 5.88 -3.45 -26.70
N ASP A 82 6.82 -4.20 -27.30
CA ASP A 82 6.52 -5.11 -28.39
C ASP A 82 6.21 -6.50 -27.83
N LEU A 83 4.95 -6.92 -28.01
CA LEU A 83 4.51 -8.23 -27.54
C LEU A 83 5.11 -9.39 -28.34
N SER A 84 5.65 -9.13 -29.54
CA SER A 84 6.34 -10.16 -30.34
C SER A 84 7.67 -10.58 -29.72
N ASP A 85 8.32 -9.70 -28.95
CA ASP A 85 9.54 -9.97 -28.21
C ASP A 85 9.35 -10.86 -26.99
N LEU A 86 8.10 -11.05 -26.56
CA LEU A 86 7.78 -11.80 -25.34
C LEU A 86 7.65 -13.29 -25.64
N SER A 87 8.19 -14.12 -24.73
CA SER A 87 7.85 -15.55 -24.70
C SER A 87 6.36 -15.77 -24.49
N ALA A 88 5.83 -16.93 -24.87
CA ALA A 88 4.41 -17.27 -24.65
C ALA A 88 4.02 -17.12 -23.15
N GLN A 89 4.92 -17.49 -22.25
CA GLN A 89 4.70 -17.40 -20.82
C GLN A 89 4.70 -15.95 -20.31
N ASP A 90 5.62 -15.11 -20.81
CA ASP A 90 5.66 -13.69 -20.46
C ASP A 90 4.46 -12.94 -21.01
N ARG A 91 4.01 -13.30 -22.21
CA ARG A 91 2.78 -12.77 -22.80
C ARG A 91 1.56 -13.13 -21.96
N GLY A 92 1.45 -14.37 -21.49
CA GLY A 92 0.36 -14.78 -20.59
C GLY A 92 0.34 -13.98 -19.29
N ARG A 93 1.51 -13.72 -18.70
CA ARG A 93 1.62 -12.86 -17.51
C ARG A 93 1.25 -11.40 -17.81
N TYR A 94 1.71 -10.88 -18.94
CA TYR A 94 1.35 -9.54 -19.39
C TYR A 94 -0.17 -9.38 -19.52
N GLU A 95 -0.86 -10.31 -20.19
CA GLU A 95 -2.31 -10.28 -20.33
C GLU A 95 -3.02 -10.30 -18.98
N ALA A 96 -2.61 -11.18 -18.07
CA ALA A 96 -3.20 -11.30 -16.74
C ALA A 96 -3.00 -10.03 -15.90
N ARG A 97 -1.79 -9.45 -15.91
CA ARG A 97 -1.47 -8.27 -15.09
C ARG A 97 -2.05 -6.98 -15.62
N THR A 98 -2.22 -6.88 -16.96
CA THR A 98 -2.76 -5.67 -17.58
C THR A 98 -4.29 -5.69 -17.69
N GLN A 99 -4.94 -6.81 -17.38
CA GLN A 99 -6.39 -6.91 -17.42
C GLN A 99 -7.07 -5.84 -16.57
N LEU A 100 -6.59 -5.63 -15.34
CA LEU A 100 -7.16 -4.66 -14.40
C LEU A 100 -6.86 -3.18 -14.75
N PHE A 101 -6.00 -2.92 -15.75
CA PHE A 101 -5.81 -1.57 -16.31
C PHE A 101 -6.77 -1.25 -17.45
N ARG A 102 -7.63 -2.19 -17.78
CA ARG A 102 -8.56 -2.12 -18.91
C ARG A 102 -10.01 -2.33 -18.44
N VAL A 103 -10.27 -2.08 -17.18
CA VAL A 103 -11.59 -2.18 -16.54
C VAL A 103 -12.13 -0.78 -16.27
N ASP A 104 -13.43 -0.67 -16.18
CA ASP A 104 -14.08 0.57 -15.76
C ASP A 104 -14.27 0.56 -14.24
N SER A 105 -13.87 1.66 -13.60
CA SER A 105 -14.10 1.89 -12.18
C SER A 105 -15.54 2.29 -11.93
N GLU A 106 -16.21 1.65 -10.96
CA GLU A 106 -17.64 1.82 -10.72
C GLU A 106 -17.92 2.79 -9.55
N SER A 107 -18.46 3.94 -9.88
CA SER A 107 -18.86 4.96 -8.89
C SER A 107 -20.24 4.70 -8.29
N ARG A 108 -20.48 5.29 -7.10
CA ARG A 108 -21.78 5.26 -6.40
C ARG A 108 -22.29 3.85 -6.10
N ARG A 109 -21.38 2.86 -5.89
CA ARG A 109 -21.75 1.52 -5.42
C ARG A 109 -21.76 1.48 -3.90
N GLU A 110 -22.87 1.07 -3.33
CA GLU A 110 -23.01 0.87 -1.89
C GLU A 110 -22.63 -0.55 -1.52
N LEU A 111 -21.69 -0.70 -0.61
CA LEU A 111 -21.27 -1.98 -0.07
C LEU A 111 -21.72 -2.09 1.39
N GLN A 112 -22.11 -3.29 1.78
CA GLN A 112 -22.28 -3.67 3.19
C GLN A 112 -21.27 -4.77 3.52
N ILE A 113 -20.65 -4.65 4.68
CA ILE A 113 -19.70 -5.64 5.17
C ILE A 113 -20.12 -6.18 6.53
N ARG A 114 -19.55 -7.32 6.90
CA ARG A 114 -19.73 -7.90 8.22
C ARG A 114 -18.42 -8.52 8.72
N PHE A 115 -18.06 -8.16 9.94
CA PHE A 115 -16.96 -8.78 10.68
C PHE A 115 -17.50 -9.97 11.48
N GLY A 116 -17.11 -11.19 11.10
CA GLY A 116 -17.56 -12.40 11.80
C GLY A 116 -19.06 -12.44 12.04
N SER A 117 -19.49 -12.41 13.32
CA SER A 117 -20.89 -12.41 13.76
C SER A 117 -21.45 -11.01 14.06
N ASP A 118 -20.67 -9.94 13.85
CA ASP A 118 -21.14 -8.57 14.10
C ASP A 118 -22.35 -8.21 13.22
N LEU A 119 -23.03 -7.15 13.58
CA LEU A 119 -24.09 -6.59 12.74
C LEU A 119 -23.48 -6.04 11.43
N PRO A 120 -24.23 -6.13 10.31
CA PRO A 120 -23.81 -5.53 9.07
C PRO A 120 -23.57 -4.03 9.18
N VAL A 121 -22.55 -3.55 8.49
CA VAL A 121 -22.22 -2.12 8.41
C VAL A 121 -22.23 -1.68 6.95
N SER A 122 -22.98 -0.62 6.65
CA SER A 122 -22.95 0.04 5.34
C SER A 122 -21.72 0.92 5.23
N LEU A 123 -21.02 0.81 4.10
CA LEU A 123 -19.88 1.65 3.76
C LEU A 123 -20.38 2.88 2.96
N PRO A 124 -19.59 3.96 2.91
CA PRO A 124 -19.83 5.04 1.96
C PRO A 124 -19.88 4.47 0.53
N ALA A 125 -20.66 5.13 -0.33
CA ALA A 125 -20.67 4.78 -1.75
C ALA A 125 -19.28 5.00 -2.37
N SER A 126 -18.92 4.17 -3.36
CA SER A 126 -17.68 4.33 -4.10
C SER A 126 -17.61 5.69 -4.79
N ASP A 127 -16.43 6.29 -4.81
CA ASP A 127 -16.14 7.57 -5.49
C ASP A 127 -16.03 7.41 -7.02
N SER A 128 -15.63 8.48 -7.71
CA SER A 128 -15.47 8.49 -9.17
C SER A 128 -14.40 7.52 -9.69
N SER A 129 -13.44 7.14 -8.86
CA SER A 129 -12.41 6.14 -9.18
C SER A 129 -12.76 4.72 -8.69
N GLY A 130 -14.02 4.50 -8.29
CA GLY A 130 -14.49 3.22 -7.78
C GLY A 130 -14.00 2.88 -6.36
N ARG A 131 -13.33 3.82 -5.67
CA ARG A 131 -12.75 3.60 -4.35
C ARG A 131 -13.77 3.74 -3.24
N VAL A 132 -13.65 2.85 -2.26
CA VAL A 132 -14.36 2.93 -0.98
C VAL A 132 -13.31 2.92 0.13
N SER A 133 -13.34 3.95 0.97
CA SER A 133 -12.50 4.05 2.16
C SER A 133 -13.37 4.43 3.36
N ALA A 134 -13.32 3.63 4.43
CA ALA A 134 -14.12 3.86 5.63
C ALA A 134 -13.40 3.38 6.89
N GLU A 135 -13.71 4.02 8.01
CA GLU A 135 -13.40 3.50 9.34
C GLU A 135 -14.67 2.87 9.95
N VAL A 136 -14.58 1.62 10.36
CA VAL A 136 -15.70 0.82 10.87
C VAL A 136 -15.34 0.27 12.25
N VAL A 137 -16.27 0.32 13.18
CA VAL A 137 -16.11 -0.32 14.49
C VAL A 137 -16.47 -1.79 14.37
N ALA A 138 -15.54 -2.65 14.80
CA ALA A 138 -15.70 -4.09 14.87
C ALA A 138 -15.61 -4.54 16.32
N SER A 139 -16.54 -5.43 16.72
CA SER A 139 -16.64 -5.93 18.09
C SER A 139 -15.65 -7.06 18.42
N ALA A 140 -14.76 -7.40 17.49
CA ALA A 140 -13.86 -8.54 17.58
C ALA A 140 -13.12 -8.64 18.92
N GLY A 141 -13.76 -9.27 19.88
CA GLY A 141 -13.28 -9.64 21.20
C GLY A 141 -12.55 -8.54 21.98
N THR A 142 -12.72 -8.50 23.26
CA THR A 142 -12.00 -7.56 24.16
C THR A 142 -10.53 -7.95 24.35
N ALA A 143 -10.11 -9.14 23.88
CA ALA A 143 -8.75 -9.62 24.01
C ALA A 143 -7.82 -8.80 23.11
N ARG A 144 -6.87 -8.09 23.73
CA ARG A 144 -5.80 -7.40 23.02
C ARG A 144 -4.72 -8.41 22.68
N PRO A 145 -4.54 -8.76 21.39
CA PRO A 145 -3.48 -9.70 21.00
C PRO A 145 -2.12 -9.14 21.38
N ARG A 146 -1.20 -10.01 21.78
CA ARG A 146 0.19 -9.61 22.08
C ARG A 146 1.02 -9.33 20.84
N GLY A 147 0.55 -9.77 19.66
CA GLY A 147 1.17 -9.61 18.36
C GLY A 147 0.15 -9.33 17.27
N PRO A 148 0.60 -9.24 16.00
CA PRO A 148 -0.26 -9.02 14.86
C PRO A 148 -1.33 -10.11 14.74
N HIS A 149 -2.57 -9.72 14.59
CA HIS A 149 -3.70 -10.61 14.41
C HIS A 149 -4.61 -10.09 13.31
N TRP A 150 -5.28 -10.97 12.58
CA TRP A 150 -6.11 -10.58 11.46
C TRP A 150 -7.59 -10.74 11.81
N LEU A 151 -8.36 -9.74 11.44
CA LEU A 151 -9.81 -9.74 11.51
C LEU A 151 -10.36 -9.75 10.10
N ASP A 152 -10.96 -10.87 9.73
CA ASP A 152 -11.54 -11.03 8.41
C ASP A 152 -12.97 -10.50 8.38
N TYR A 153 -13.37 -9.98 7.22
CA TYR A 153 -14.72 -9.51 6.95
C TYR A 153 -15.15 -9.86 5.53
N THR A 154 -16.45 -9.90 5.32
CA THR A 154 -17.06 -10.24 4.02
C THR A 154 -17.98 -9.15 3.55
N VAL A 155 -18.04 -8.93 2.24
CA VAL A 155 -19.10 -8.14 1.61
C VAL A 155 -20.38 -8.96 1.59
N LEU A 156 -21.47 -8.36 2.04
CA LEU A 156 -22.77 -9.02 2.02
C LEU A 156 -23.38 -8.92 0.63
N MET A 157 -23.51 -10.05 -0.01
CA MET A 157 -24.12 -10.17 -1.32
C MET A 157 -25.61 -10.46 -1.22
N ARG A 158 -26.35 -10.22 -2.30
CA ARG A 158 -27.73 -10.65 -2.42
C ARG A 158 -27.81 -12.19 -2.37
N ASN A 159 -28.92 -12.72 -1.89
CA ASN A 159 -29.07 -14.19 -1.71
C ASN A 159 -28.97 -14.97 -3.02
N ASP A 160 -29.22 -14.33 -4.16
CA ASP A 160 -29.15 -14.90 -5.48
C ASP A 160 -27.77 -14.72 -6.16
N ASP A 161 -26.83 -14.05 -5.51
CA ASP A 161 -25.49 -13.79 -6.03
C ASP A 161 -24.46 -14.78 -5.42
N PRO A 162 -23.88 -15.67 -6.23
CA PRO A 162 -22.93 -16.67 -5.73
C PRO A 162 -21.52 -16.12 -5.45
N ARG A 163 -21.24 -14.87 -5.83
CA ARG A 163 -19.91 -14.28 -5.64
C ARG A 163 -19.64 -14.03 -4.15
N ALA A 164 -18.39 -14.17 -3.75
CA ALA A 164 -17.93 -13.90 -2.40
C ALA A 164 -16.70 -12.98 -2.42
N PHE A 165 -16.79 -11.87 -1.72
CA PHE A 165 -15.67 -10.93 -1.56
C PHE A 165 -15.31 -10.82 -0.09
N SER A 166 -14.03 -11.04 0.23
CA SER A 166 -13.53 -10.99 1.60
C SER A 166 -12.30 -10.10 1.69
N GLY A 167 -12.19 -9.40 2.80
CA GLY A 167 -11.04 -8.58 3.16
C GLY A 167 -10.59 -8.88 4.57
N SER A 168 -9.49 -8.26 4.98
CA SER A 168 -8.96 -8.42 6.32
C SER A 168 -8.28 -7.16 6.83
N ALA A 169 -8.44 -6.89 8.12
CA ALA A 169 -7.77 -5.81 8.83
C ALA A 169 -6.78 -6.38 9.86
N LEU A 170 -5.58 -5.85 9.85
CA LEU A 170 -4.52 -6.21 10.80
C LEU A 170 -4.78 -5.49 12.13
N LEU A 171 -5.13 -6.25 13.15
CA LEU A 171 -5.33 -5.74 14.51
C LEU A 171 -3.98 -5.41 15.14
N LEU A 172 -3.69 -4.13 15.30
CA LEU A 172 -2.42 -3.65 15.83
C LEU A 172 -2.58 -3.15 17.26
N PRO A 173 -1.84 -3.73 18.23
CA PRO A 173 -1.74 -3.14 19.57
C PRO A 173 -1.19 -1.72 19.50
N ASP A 174 -1.56 -0.89 20.46
CA ASP A 174 -1.10 0.50 20.59
C ASP A 174 0.44 0.64 20.62
N ARG A 175 1.14 -0.36 21.14
CA ARG A 175 2.59 -0.39 21.28
C ARG A 175 3.16 -1.55 20.47
N GLY A 176 4.41 -1.43 20.09
CA GLY A 176 5.14 -2.44 19.33
C GLY A 176 5.93 -1.82 18.18
N LEU A 177 6.40 -2.67 17.28
CA LEU A 177 7.19 -2.28 16.12
C LEU A 177 6.33 -2.37 14.85
N SER A 178 6.39 -1.37 14.00
CA SER A 178 5.86 -1.36 12.64
C SER A 178 7.01 -1.25 11.64
N VAL A 179 7.15 -2.24 10.78
CA VAL A 179 8.10 -2.22 9.67
C VAL A 179 7.33 -1.81 8.42
N VAL A 180 7.59 -0.61 7.94
CA VAL A 180 7.01 -0.08 6.69
C VAL A 180 8.03 -0.26 5.59
N SER A 181 7.67 -1.02 4.58
CA SER A 181 8.57 -1.33 3.47
C SER A 181 7.98 -0.90 2.14
N ASP A 182 8.80 -0.26 1.34
CA ASP A 182 8.57 -0.18 -0.09
C ASP A 182 8.67 -1.57 -0.73
N ILE A 183 8.24 -1.71 -1.99
CA ILE A 183 8.18 -2.98 -2.72
C ILE A 183 9.19 -3.02 -3.86
N ASP A 184 9.11 -2.03 -4.78
CA ASP A 184 9.87 -2.03 -6.02
C ASP A 184 11.34 -1.72 -5.73
N ASP A 185 12.25 -2.54 -6.26
CA ASP A 185 13.69 -2.53 -5.98
C ASP A 185 14.09 -2.62 -4.50
N THR A 186 13.13 -2.67 -3.58
CA THR A 186 13.33 -2.96 -2.15
C THR A 186 13.15 -4.44 -1.83
N LEU A 187 12.02 -5.01 -2.21
CA LEU A 187 11.66 -6.43 -1.99
C LEU A 187 11.70 -7.23 -3.29
N LYS A 188 11.37 -6.59 -4.39
CA LYS A 188 11.22 -7.14 -5.73
C LYS A 188 12.13 -6.41 -6.71
N HIS A 189 12.90 -7.14 -7.48
CA HIS A 189 13.68 -6.54 -8.56
C HIS A 189 12.76 -5.98 -9.65
N THR A 190 12.76 -4.66 -9.79
CA THR A 190 11.94 -3.93 -10.77
C THR A 190 12.80 -3.15 -11.75
N GLN A 191 13.94 -2.65 -11.30
CA GLN A 191 14.85 -1.79 -12.07
C GLN A 191 14.16 -0.48 -12.49
N VAL A 192 13.58 0.24 -11.49
CA VAL A 192 12.78 1.46 -11.70
C VAL A 192 13.50 2.56 -12.47
N ARG A 193 14.84 2.54 -12.49
CA ARG A 193 15.68 3.51 -13.20
C ARG A 193 15.83 3.22 -14.71
N ASP A 194 15.51 2.02 -15.16
CA ASP A 194 15.45 1.64 -16.55
C ASP A 194 13.99 1.41 -16.95
N GLN A 195 13.42 2.34 -17.70
CA GLN A 195 12.00 2.31 -18.04
C GLN A 195 11.59 1.01 -18.75
N ARG A 196 12.41 0.50 -19.68
CA ARG A 196 12.09 -0.73 -20.40
C ARG A 196 12.12 -1.95 -19.48
N GLU A 197 13.18 -2.07 -18.68
CA GLU A 197 13.33 -3.16 -17.72
C GLU A 197 12.24 -3.11 -16.64
N MET A 198 11.92 -1.92 -16.12
CA MET A 198 10.82 -1.70 -15.17
C MET A 198 9.50 -2.20 -15.74
N LEU A 199 9.16 -1.85 -16.98
CA LEU A 199 7.94 -2.30 -17.65
C LEU A 199 7.89 -3.82 -17.81
N LEU A 200 8.97 -4.42 -18.29
CA LEU A 200 9.06 -5.87 -18.46
C LEU A 200 8.97 -6.60 -17.11
N ASN A 201 9.68 -6.12 -16.09
CA ASN A 201 9.67 -6.70 -14.75
C ASN A 201 8.33 -6.50 -14.02
N THR A 202 7.59 -5.45 -14.34
CA THR A 202 6.26 -5.18 -13.77
C THR A 202 5.18 -5.98 -14.47
N PHE A 203 5.15 -5.98 -15.79
CA PHE A 203 4.00 -6.50 -16.54
C PHE A 203 4.22 -7.90 -17.14
N ALA A 204 5.43 -8.25 -17.56
CA ALA A 204 5.65 -9.47 -18.34
C ALA A 204 6.43 -10.56 -17.60
N ARG A 205 7.54 -10.25 -16.97
CA ARG A 205 8.44 -11.25 -16.36
C ARG A 205 7.94 -11.75 -15.02
N THR A 206 8.41 -12.92 -14.60
CA THR A 206 8.21 -13.43 -13.23
C THR A 206 8.82 -12.45 -12.23
N PHE A 207 8.07 -12.12 -11.18
CA PHE A 207 8.60 -11.30 -10.08
C PHE A 207 9.72 -12.06 -9.36
N ARG A 208 10.84 -11.39 -9.13
CA ARG A 208 12.01 -11.94 -8.44
C ARG A 208 12.25 -11.17 -7.17
N ALA A 209 12.31 -11.87 -6.05
CA ALA A 209 12.63 -11.26 -4.78
C ALA A 209 14.10 -10.79 -4.74
N VAL A 210 14.35 -9.71 -4.02
CA VAL A 210 15.71 -9.33 -3.61
C VAL A 210 16.21 -10.40 -2.63
N PRO A 211 17.30 -11.12 -2.96
CA PRO A 211 17.74 -12.24 -2.16
C PRO A 211 18.01 -11.86 -0.70
N GLY A 212 17.46 -12.61 0.24
CA GLY A 212 17.65 -12.39 1.68
C GLY A 212 16.68 -11.41 2.35
N MET A 213 15.93 -10.57 1.61
CA MET A 213 15.01 -9.61 2.21
C MET A 213 13.85 -10.30 2.96
N ALA A 214 13.25 -11.33 2.37
CA ALA A 214 12.20 -12.08 3.05
C ALA A 214 12.70 -12.77 4.33
N ASP A 215 13.92 -13.33 4.30
CA ASP A 215 14.57 -13.92 5.48
C ASP A 215 14.80 -12.88 6.57
N TRP A 216 15.32 -11.73 6.21
CA TRP A 216 15.55 -10.63 7.14
C TRP A 216 14.23 -10.15 7.78
N MET A 217 13.16 -9.96 7.01
CA MET A 217 11.86 -9.56 7.56
C MET A 217 11.29 -10.64 8.50
N ARG A 218 11.42 -11.93 8.16
CA ARG A 218 11.02 -13.02 9.07
C ARG A 218 11.87 -13.06 10.34
N GLN A 219 13.15 -12.69 10.26
CA GLN A 219 14.00 -12.55 11.45
C GLN A 219 13.52 -11.40 12.34
N CYS A 220 13.14 -10.26 11.77
CA CYS A 220 12.52 -9.15 12.52
C CYS A 220 11.24 -9.61 13.23
N ALA A 221 10.36 -10.35 12.55
CA ALA A 221 9.14 -10.90 13.14
C ALA A 221 9.41 -11.87 14.30
N ARG A 222 10.47 -12.69 14.19
CA ARG A 222 10.87 -13.61 15.27
C ARG A 222 11.54 -12.89 16.45
N ALA A 223 12.31 -11.85 16.17
CA ALA A 223 13.02 -11.09 17.20
C ALA A 223 12.08 -10.20 18.05
N ASP A 224 11.02 -9.69 17.43
CA ASP A 224 9.98 -8.90 18.11
C ASP A 224 8.59 -9.41 17.72
N PRO A 225 7.94 -10.22 18.58
CA PRO A 225 6.58 -10.73 18.32
C PRO A 225 5.51 -9.64 18.15
N SER A 226 5.80 -8.40 18.55
CA SER A 226 4.92 -7.24 18.30
C SER A 226 5.12 -6.62 16.91
N ALA A 227 6.11 -7.07 16.15
CA ALA A 227 6.42 -6.53 14.84
C ALA A 227 5.27 -6.77 13.86
N SER A 228 4.90 -5.72 13.15
CA SER A 228 3.86 -5.73 12.12
C SER A 228 4.45 -5.14 10.85
N PHE A 229 3.94 -5.58 9.71
CA PHE A 229 4.48 -5.23 8.41
C PHE A 229 3.45 -4.43 7.61
N HIS A 230 3.93 -3.43 6.89
CA HIS A 230 3.15 -2.55 6.04
C HIS A 230 3.90 -2.34 4.74
N TYR A 231 3.28 -2.68 3.62
CA TYR A 231 3.85 -2.54 2.28
C TYR A 231 3.27 -1.29 1.64
N VAL A 232 4.13 -0.30 1.37
CA VAL A 232 3.75 0.99 0.81
C VAL A 232 4.51 1.18 -0.50
N SER A 233 3.81 1.18 -1.62
CA SER A 233 4.42 1.34 -2.94
C SER A 233 3.69 2.41 -3.75
N SER A 234 4.43 3.13 -4.57
CA SER A 234 3.90 4.06 -5.58
C SER A 234 3.22 3.35 -6.76
N GLY A 235 3.33 2.01 -6.81
CA GLY A 235 2.67 1.17 -7.80
C GLY A 235 1.14 1.22 -7.67
N PRO A 236 0.43 1.06 -8.82
CA PRO A 236 -1.02 1.20 -8.86
C PRO A 236 -1.76 0.02 -8.21
N ILE A 237 -2.97 0.30 -7.68
CA ILE A 237 -3.84 -0.70 -7.05
C ILE A 237 -4.17 -1.90 -7.95
N GLN A 238 -4.17 -1.71 -9.25
CA GLN A 238 -4.39 -2.75 -10.25
C GLN A 238 -3.34 -3.88 -10.17
N LEU A 239 -2.16 -3.58 -9.65
CA LEU A 239 -1.09 -4.57 -9.45
C LEU A 239 -1.20 -5.32 -8.10
N TYR A 240 -2.22 -5.05 -7.29
CA TYR A 240 -2.37 -5.72 -5.99
C TYR A 240 -2.39 -7.26 -6.10
N PRO A 241 -3.18 -7.89 -7.00
CA PRO A 241 -3.21 -9.36 -7.05
C PRO A 241 -1.85 -10.02 -7.32
N PRO A 242 -1.07 -9.63 -8.33
CA PRO A 242 0.25 -10.21 -8.55
C PRO A 242 1.25 -9.85 -7.45
N ILE A 243 1.15 -8.68 -6.80
CA ILE A 243 1.98 -8.30 -5.66
C ILE A 243 1.64 -9.17 -4.44
N ALA A 244 0.36 -9.37 -4.13
CA ALA A 244 -0.07 -10.21 -3.02
C ALA A 244 0.40 -11.67 -3.19
N GLN A 245 0.26 -12.21 -4.40
CA GLN A 245 0.77 -13.52 -4.75
C GLN A 245 2.29 -13.61 -4.55
N PHE A 246 3.04 -12.64 -5.06
CA PHE A 246 4.49 -12.56 -4.89
C PHE A 246 4.91 -12.53 -3.43
N LEU A 247 4.31 -11.67 -2.61
CA LEU A 247 4.63 -11.57 -1.18
C LEU A 247 4.38 -12.90 -0.46
N GLN A 248 3.30 -13.59 -0.81
CA GLN A 248 2.95 -14.89 -0.26
C GLN A 248 3.93 -15.99 -0.71
N GLU A 249 4.19 -16.12 -2.01
CA GLU A 249 5.08 -17.14 -2.59
C GLU A 249 6.52 -17.01 -2.08
N GLN A 250 7.00 -15.77 -1.89
CA GLN A 250 8.32 -15.49 -1.36
C GLN A 250 8.38 -15.50 0.17
N ALA A 251 7.26 -15.87 0.83
CA ALA A 251 7.15 -15.96 2.27
C ALA A 251 7.52 -14.67 3.02
N PHE A 252 7.20 -13.50 2.46
CA PHE A 252 7.22 -12.25 3.19
C PHE A 252 6.16 -12.27 4.30
N PRO A 253 6.41 -11.67 5.48
CA PRO A 253 5.40 -11.57 6.53
C PRO A 253 4.11 -10.90 6.01
N ARG A 254 2.96 -11.47 6.38
CA ARG A 254 1.67 -10.85 6.00
C ARG A 254 1.58 -9.45 6.59
N GLY A 255 1.14 -8.47 5.80
CA GLY A 255 1.08 -7.07 6.18
C GLY A 255 -0.07 -6.32 5.51
N SER A 256 -0.35 -5.09 5.97
CA SER A 256 -1.24 -4.18 5.25
C SER A 256 -0.57 -3.71 3.96
N VAL A 257 -1.38 -3.38 2.94
CA VAL A 257 -0.88 -3.00 1.62
C VAL A 257 -1.47 -1.66 1.22
N HIS A 258 -0.60 -0.72 0.88
CA HIS A 258 -0.94 0.66 0.54
C HIS A 258 -0.38 0.97 -0.85
N LEU A 259 -1.21 0.77 -1.87
CA LEU A 259 -0.89 1.07 -3.27
C LEU A 259 -1.58 2.36 -3.70
N ARG A 260 -1.06 2.96 -4.74
CA ARG A 260 -1.55 4.23 -5.25
C ARG A 260 -2.77 4.04 -6.14
N THR A 261 -3.82 4.82 -5.96
CA THR A 261 -4.88 4.97 -6.96
C THR A 261 -4.36 5.89 -8.06
N ILE A 262 -4.44 5.44 -9.30
CA ILE A 262 -4.10 6.23 -10.49
C ILE A 262 -5.33 6.32 -11.38
N ASP A 263 -5.58 7.50 -11.93
CA ASP A 263 -6.68 7.74 -12.86
C ASP A 263 -6.23 7.53 -14.31
N LEU A 264 -4.98 7.84 -14.60
CA LEU A 264 -4.39 7.71 -15.92
C LEU A 264 -3.13 6.83 -15.88
N VAL A 265 -3.01 5.96 -16.86
CA VAL A 265 -1.83 5.06 -16.98
C VAL A 265 -0.52 5.85 -17.11
N GLN A 266 -0.56 7.09 -17.64
CA GLN A 266 0.60 8.00 -17.68
C GLN A 266 1.18 8.30 -16.31
N GLU A 267 0.35 8.26 -15.25
CA GLU A 267 0.79 8.49 -13.88
C GLU A 267 1.66 7.36 -13.31
N ILE A 268 1.65 6.18 -13.96
CA ILE A 268 2.57 5.08 -13.62
C ILE A 268 4.02 5.53 -13.83
N PHE A 269 4.24 6.42 -14.83
CA PHE A 269 5.55 6.83 -15.27
C PHE A 269 5.68 8.36 -15.14
N GLY A 270 6.64 8.79 -14.33
CA GLY A 270 7.05 10.20 -14.28
C GLY A 270 6.26 11.10 -13.34
N ASP A 271 5.19 10.64 -12.71
CA ASP A 271 4.52 11.42 -11.66
C ASP A 271 5.23 11.25 -10.30
N VAL A 272 6.44 11.77 -10.24
CA VAL A 272 7.28 11.74 -9.04
C VAL A 272 6.62 12.47 -7.85
N ALA A 273 5.89 13.55 -8.12
CA ALA A 273 5.23 14.34 -7.08
C ALA A 273 4.06 13.55 -6.45
N GLY A 274 3.24 12.90 -7.28
CA GLY A 274 2.14 12.06 -6.80
C GLY A 274 2.63 10.81 -6.07
N ALA A 275 3.70 10.17 -6.55
CA ALA A 275 4.36 9.05 -5.88
C ALA A 275 4.84 9.45 -4.47
N ARG A 276 5.54 10.60 -4.36
CA ARG A 276 5.99 11.15 -3.09
C ARG A 276 4.81 11.46 -2.15
N ALA A 277 3.80 12.15 -2.66
CA ALA A 277 2.61 12.52 -1.88
C ALA A 277 1.90 11.28 -1.33
N HIS A 278 1.76 10.22 -2.14
CA HIS A 278 1.18 8.94 -1.73
C HIS A 278 1.98 8.30 -0.59
N LYS A 279 3.30 8.15 -0.72
CA LYS A 279 4.16 7.55 0.34
C LYS A 279 4.08 8.37 1.63
N LEU A 280 4.16 9.69 1.55
CA LEU A 280 4.01 10.58 2.72
C LEU A 280 2.65 10.41 3.40
N ALA A 281 1.56 10.40 2.62
CA ALA A 281 0.21 10.23 3.15
C ALA A 281 0.00 8.87 3.80
N ALA A 282 0.39 7.78 3.15
CA ALA A 282 0.22 6.42 3.67
C ALA A 282 1.03 6.17 4.95
N ILE A 283 2.30 6.59 4.98
CA ILE A 283 3.15 6.44 6.17
C ILE A 283 2.70 7.39 7.28
N GLY A 284 2.37 8.65 6.93
CA GLY A 284 1.84 9.63 7.89
C GLY A 284 0.55 9.16 8.55
N GLN A 285 -0.33 8.50 7.79
CA GLN A 285 -1.54 7.89 8.32
C GLN A 285 -1.22 6.77 9.33
N LEU A 286 -0.32 5.85 9.02
CA LEU A 286 0.11 4.80 9.95
C LEU A 286 0.72 5.39 11.23
N LEU A 287 1.54 6.43 11.10
CA LEU A 287 2.08 7.18 12.23
C LEU A 287 0.99 7.84 13.06
N GLY A 288 -0.03 8.43 12.45
CA GLY A 288 -1.17 9.06 13.13
C GLY A 288 -2.07 8.04 13.83
N ASP A 289 -2.42 6.95 13.15
CA ASP A 289 -3.30 5.91 13.67
C ASP A 289 -2.67 5.16 14.86
N PHE A 290 -1.31 5.07 14.91
CA PHE A 290 -0.58 4.34 15.94
C PHE A 290 0.49 5.20 16.65
N PRO A 291 0.09 6.22 17.43
CA PRO A 291 1.00 7.22 17.97
C PRO A 291 2.01 6.68 19.00
N ARG A 292 1.80 5.49 19.55
CA ARG A 292 2.68 4.86 20.54
C ARG A 292 3.54 3.73 20.01
N ARG A 293 3.44 3.41 18.69
CA ARG A 293 4.29 2.42 18.02
C ARG A 293 5.59 3.03 17.55
N ARG A 294 6.63 2.22 17.49
CA ARG A 294 7.91 2.56 16.85
C ARG A 294 7.87 2.07 15.40
N PHE A 295 8.61 2.75 14.54
CA PHE A 295 8.61 2.48 13.10
C PHE A 295 10.03 2.27 12.58
N VAL A 296 10.17 1.30 11.68
CA VAL A 296 11.33 1.09 10.81
C VAL A 296 10.85 1.34 9.39
N LEU A 297 11.52 2.22 8.65
CA LEU A 297 11.23 2.50 7.25
C LEU A 297 12.28 1.82 6.39
N VAL A 298 11.84 1.07 5.39
CA VAL A 298 12.69 0.28 4.49
C VAL A 298 12.35 0.64 3.05
N GLY A 299 13.33 1.05 2.28
CA GLY A 299 13.14 1.43 0.88
C GLY A 299 14.44 1.31 0.10
N ASP A 300 14.48 1.92 -1.06
CA ASP A 300 15.63 1.89 -1.95
C ASP A 300 16.06 3.30 -2.38
N SER A 301 17.19 3.38 -3.08
CA SER A 301 17.73 4.65 -3.56
C SER A 301 17.36 4.98 -5.02
N GLY A 302 16.63 4.13 -5.71
CA GLY A 302 16.21 4.34 -7.10
C GLY A 302 15.14 5.40 -7.26
N GLU A 303 14.27 5.54 -6.24
CA GLU A 303 13.24 6.58 -6.14
C GLU A 303 13.58 7.62 -5.06
N GLN A 304 12.56 8.22 -4.42
CA GLN A 304 12.72 9.29 -3.42
C GLN A 304 12.63 8.78 -1.96
N ASP A 305 12.81 7.50 -1.71
CA ASP A 305 12.68 6.96 -0.36
C ASP A 305 13.67 7.58 0.64
N PRO A 306 14.93 7.82 0.31
CA PRO A 306 15.84 8.51 1.24
C PRO A 306 15.32 9.87 1.68
N GLU A 307 14.81 10.68 0.75
CA GLU A 307 14.30 12.03 0.99
C GLU A 307 13.01 11.99 1.83
N ILE A 308 12.06 11.11 1.47
CA ILE A 308 10.78 10.91 2.17
C ILE A 308 11.01 10.42 3.59
N TYR A 309 11.85 9.40 3.76
CA TYR A 309 12.08 8.79 5.07
C TYR A 309 12.90 9.68 5.99
N GLY A 310 13.84 10.44 5.44
CA GLY A 310 14.59 11.45 6.19
C GLY A 310 13.69 12.57 6.70
N GLU A 311 12.73 13.04 5.89
CA GLU A 311 11.72 14.02 6.29
C GLU A 311 10.85 13.48 7.42
N LEU A 312 10.23 12.32 7.23
CA LEU A 312 9.39 11.68 8.25
C LEU A 312 10.15 11.39 9.56
N ALA A 313 11.42 10.96 9.46
CA ALA A 313 12.22 10.67 10.65
C ALA A 313 12.57 11.94 11.45
N ARG A 314 12.72 13.09 10.79
CA ARG A 314 12.88 14.38 11.47
C ARG A 314 11.61 14.85 12.16
N GLU A 315 10.47 14.69 11.51
CA GLU A 315 9.15 15.06 12.06
C GLU A 315 8.72 14.16 13.22
N HIS A 316 9.08 12.88 13.16
CA HIS A 316 8.66 11.86 14.12
C HIS A 316 9.85 11.28 14.92
N ARG A 317 10.72 12.18 15.42
CA ARG A 317 11.90 11.79 16.21
C ARG A 317 11.53 10.89 17.39
N GLY A 318 12.32 9.83 17.59
CA GLY A 318 12.11 8.84 18.66
C GLY A 318 11.01 7.81 18.33
N ARG A 319 10.19 8.03 17.32
CA ARG A 319 9.21 7.05 16.84
C ARG A 319 9.71 6.31 15.62
N ILE A 320 10.33 6.98 14.65
CA ILE A 320 11.07 6.32 13.60
C ILE A 320 12.44 5.99 14.16
N VAL A 321 12.65 4.71 14.44
CA VAL A 321 13.84 4.20 15.12
C VAL A 321 14.92 3.73 14.15
N ALA A 322 14.54 3.43 12.90
CA ALA A 322 15.50 3.13 11.84
C ALA A 322 14.94 3.52 10.46
N VAL A 323 15.84 3.98 9.60
CA VAL A 323 15.66 4.17 8.15
C VAL A 323 16.68 3.29 7.44
N ILE A 324 16.23 2.38 6.60
CA ILE A 324 17.03 1.38 5.93
C ILE A 324 16.85 1.56 4.43
N VAL A 325 17.92 1.91 3.73
CA VAL A 325 17.90 2.20 2.30
C VAL A 325 18.75 1.20 1.55
N ARG A 326 18.12 0.43 0.66
CA ARG A 326 18.85 -0.44 -0.27
C ARG A 326 19.51 0.42 -1.34
N ASN A 327 20.80 0.24 -1.51
CA ASN A 327 21.57 0.93 -2.55
C ASN A 327 21.34 0.26 -3.91
N VAL A 328 20.65 0.95 -4.80
CA VAL A 328 20.45 0.52 -6.21
C VAL A 328 21.03 1.54 -7.18
N THR A 329 21.58 2.65 -6.67
CA THR A 329 22.22 3.68 -7.48
C THR A 329 23.74 3.49 -7.58
N GLY A 330 24.32 2.61 -6.77
CA GLY A 330 25.77 2.40 -6.68
C GLY A 330 26.51 3.53 -5.96
N GLU A 331 25.78 4.41 -5.27
CA GLU A 331 26.36 5.51 -4.49
C GLU A 331 26.83 4.97 -3.12
N GLY A 332 27.99 5.40 -2.66
CA GLY A 332 28.47 5.05 -1.32
C GLY A 332 27.55 5.59 -0.22
N ALA A 333 27.56 4.93 0.94
CA ALA A 333 26.70 5.31 2.08
C ALA A 333 26.91 6.76 2.56
N ASP A 334 28.03 7.37 2.25
CA ASP A 334 28.34 8.76 2.59
C ASP A 334 28.13 9.73 1.41
N ALA A 335 27.45 9.30 0.36
CA ALA A 335 27.14 10.15 -0.78
C ALA A 335 26.34 11.40 -0.33
N PRO A 336 26.57 12.55 -0.97
CA PRO A 336 25.91 13.80 -0.60
C PRO A 336 24.39 13.70 -0.53
N ARG A 337 23.79 12.90 -1.38
CA ARG A 337 22.34 12.64 -1.39
C ARG A 337 21.85 12.07 -0.06
N TYR A 338 22.50 11.01 0.42
CA TYR A 338 22.07 10.39 1.69
C TYR A 338 22.36 11.28 2.89
N VAL A 339 23.51 11.95 2.91
CA VAL A 339 23.88 12.91 3.98
C VAL A 339 22.84 14.03 4.04
N GLN A 340 22.43 14.58 2.89
CA GLN A 340 21.41 15.62 2.81
C GLN A 340 20.02 15.12 3.20
N ALA A 341 19.61 13.95 2.72
CA ALA A 341 18.32 13.36 3.05
C ALA A 341 18.20 13.06 4.55
N MET A 342 19.27 12.57 5.16
CA MET A 342 19.33 12.16 6.57
C MET A 342 19.93 13.23 7.49
N ARG A 343 20.06 14.50 7.02
CA ARG A 343 20.58 15.59 7.83
C ARG A 343 19.82 15.69 9.15
N ASP A 344 20.50 16.07 10.22
CA ASP A 344 19.96 16.22 11.58
C ASP A 344 19.45 14.93 12.23
N LEU A 345 19.68 13.77 11.61
CA LEU A 345 19.41 12.46 12.20
C LEU A 345 20.71 11.82 12.71
N PRO A 346 20.69 11.20 13.90
CA PRO A 346 21.85 10.46 14.38
C PRO A 346 22.25 9.34 13.41
N ARG A 347 23.55 9.15 13.14
CA ARG A 347 24.03 8.15 12.18
C ARG A 347 23.53 6.73 12.48
N LYS A 348 23.31 6.40 13.75
CA LYS A 348 22.76 5.11 14.17
C LYS A 348 21.31 4.86 13.77
N VAL A 349 20.57 5.90 13.34
CA VAL A 349 19.15 5.79 12.96
C VAL A 349 18.98 5.40 11.49
N TRP A 350 20.01 5.53 10.66
CA TRP A 350 19.89 5.22 9.25
C TRP A 350 21.05 4.38 8.72
N THR A 351 20.76 3.53 7.76
CA THR A 351 21.70 2.60 7.14
C THR A 351 21.42 2.53 5.64
N VAL A 352 22.49 2.63 4.84
CA VAL A 352 22.47 2.29 3.42
C VAL A 352 23.15 0.93 3.29
N PHE A 353 22.56 0.01 2.55
CA PHE A 353 23.06 -1.36 2.39
C PHE A 353 22.98 -1.81 0.92
N ASP A 354 23.90 -2.66 0.51
CA ASP A 354 23.88 -3.31 -0.80
C ASP A 354 23.21 -4.69 -0.72
N GLU A 355 23.57 -5.45 0.31
CA GLU A 355 23.09 -6.82 0.52
C GLU A 355 22.40 -6.97 1.88
N PRO A 356 21.26 -7.68 1.98
CA PRO A 356 20.52 -7.86 3.24
C PRO A 356 21.32 -8.51 4.37
N ALA A 357 22.40 -9.22 4.05
CA ALA A 357 23.31 -9.78 5.05
C ALA A 357 24.01 -8.71 5.92
N GLN A 358 24.07 -7.46 5.45
CA GLN A 358 24.62 -6.30 6.18
C GLN A 358 23.63 -5.73 7.20
N LEU A 359 22.34 -6.11 7.13
CA LEU A 359 21.30 -5.59 7.98
C LEU A 359 21.37 -6.19 9.40
N PRO A 360 20.95 -5.44 10.42
CA PRO A 360 20.94 -5.95 11.80
C PRO A 360 20.02 -7.17 11.92
N ARG A 361 20.53 -8.23 12.54
CA ARG A 361 19.79 -9.50 12.75
C ARG A 361 18.96 -9.52 14.02
N ARG A 362 19.04 -8.51 14.86
CA ARG A 362 18.29 -8.36 16.13
C ARG A 362 17.38 -7.15 16.06
N GLY A 363 16.32 -7.16 16.88
CA GLY A 363 15.27 -6.15 16.86
C GLY A 363 15.77 -4.71 17.05
N PHE A 364 14.97 -3.75 16.59
CA PHE A 364 15.18 -2.30 16.62
C PHE A 364 14.75 -1.68 17.96
#